data_94e4886c201ec3643f76ed4766bc5699
#
_entry.id   94e4886c201ec3643f76ed4766bc5699
#
_cell.length_a   1.000
_cell.length_b   1.000
_cell.length_c   1.000
_cell.angle_alpha   90.00
_cell.angle_beta   90.00
_cell.angle_gamma   90.00
#
_symmetry.space_group_name_H-M   'P 1'
#
loop_
_entity.id
_entity.type
_entity.pdbx_description
1 polymer ?
#
loop_
_entity_poly.entity_id
_entity_poly.type
_entity_poly.pdbx_seq_one_letter_code
_entity_poly.pdbx_strand_id
1 'polypeptide(L)' 'MELRLTDKEEELLLEFLQEQHKHLLHEIAKADHHEFRTALRHRCTALEGIMEKLKAPVHSVA' A
#
# COMPACT_ATOMS: atom_id res chain seq x y z
N MET A 1 -5.75 -17.47 1.27
CA MET A 1 -4.30 -17.38 1.47
C MET A 1 -3.99 -16.82 2.84
N GLU A 2 -3.05 -17.42 3.51
CA GLU A 2 -2.69 -17.01 4.85
C GLU A 2 -1.24 -16.54 4.85
N LEU A 3 -1.00 -15.36 5.42
CA LEU A 3 0.34 -14.80 5.45
C LEU A 3 0.73 -14.51 6.89
N ARG A 4 1.76 -15.16 7.36
CA ARG A 4 2.25 -14.95 8.71
C ARG A 4 3.62 -14.31 8.67
N LEU A 5 3.72 -13.18 9.34
CA LEU A 5 4.97 -12.44 9.34
C LEU A 5 5.40 -12.17 10.77
N THR A 6 6.70 -12.10 10.98
CA THR A 6 7.22 -11.68 12.27
C THR A 6 7.08 -10.17 12.32
N ASP A 7 7.24 -9.59 13.49
CA ASP A 7 7.16 -8.15 13.66
C ASP A 7 8.16 -7.45 12.75
N LYS A 8 9.35 -8.01 12.68
CA LYS A 8 10.41 -7.45 11.86
C LYS A 8 10.04 -7.47 10.39
N GLU A 9 9.45 -8.59 9.97
CA GLU A 9 9.04 -8.75 8.58
C GLU A 9 7.91 -7.80 8.23
N GLU A 10 6.97 -7.60 9.16
CA GLU A 10 5.88 -6.67 8.94
C GLU A 10 6.41 -5.26 8.78
N GLU A 11 7.34 -4.90 9.63
CA GLU A 11 7.93 -3.57 9.61
C GLU A 11 8.63 -3.31 8.28
N LEU A 12 9.41 -4.28 7.84
CA LEU A 12 10.14 -4.15 6.60
C LEU A 12 9.21 -4.07 5.41
N LEU A 13 8.17 -4.90 5.42
CA LEU A 13 7.20 -4.89 4.34
C LEU A 13 6.45 -3.57 4.30
N LEU A 14 6.08 -3.06 5.45
CA LEU A 14 5.38 -1.78 5.53
C LEU A 14 6.24 -0.66 4.99
N GLU A 15 7.53 -0.65 5.33
CA GLU A 15 8.45 0.35 4.80
C GLU A 15 8.50 0.29 3.28
N PHE A 16 8.58 -0.92 2.76
CA PHE A 16 8.65 -1.12 1.32
C PHE A 16 7.38 -0.62 0.65
N LEU A 17 6.23 -0.94 1.23
CA LEU A 17 4.96 -0.52 0.67
C LEU A 17 4.79 1.00 0.73
N GLN A 18 5.29 1.61 1.79
CA GLN A 18 5.24 3.06 1.90
C GLN A 18 6.06 3.73 0.80
N GLU A 19 7.19 3.13 0.47
CA GLU A 19 8.02 3.66 -0.61
C GLU A 19 7.30 3.53 -1.95
N GLN A 20 6.66 2.39 -2.17
CA GLN A 20 5.90 2.17 -3.39
C GLN A 20 4.71 3.12 -3.48
N HIS A 21 4.07 3.38 -2.36
CA HIS A 21 2.95 4.29 -2.31
C HIS A 21 3.38 5.70 -2.71
N LYS A 22 4.50 6.14 -2.17
CA LYS A 22 5.06 7.45 -2.49
C LYS A 22 5.38 7.53 -3.98
N HIS A 23 5.95 6.46 -4.51
CA HIS A 23 6.31 6.39 -5.91
C HIS A 23 5.06 6.49 -6.80
N LEU A 24 4.00 5.80 -6.42
CA LEU A 24 2.74 5.84 -7.16
C LEU A 24 2.13 7.23 -7.16
N LEU A 25 2.15 7.90 -6.02
CA LEU A 25 1.64 9.27 -5.94
C LEU A 25 2.40 10.19 -6.89
N HIS A 26 3.69 9.99 -6.96
CA HIS A 26 4.53 10.77 -7.84
C HIS A 26 4.18 10.52 -9.31
N GLU A 27 3.96 9.25 -9.64
CA GLU A 27 3.57 8.88 -11.00
C GLU A 27 2.21 9.43 -11.36
N ILE A 28 1.27 9.41 -10.42
CA ILE A 28 -0.06 9.95 -10.65
C ILE A 28 0.02 11.45 -10.97
N ALA A 29 0.88 12.15 -10.25
CA ALA A 29 1.05 13.59 -10.46
C ALA A 29 1.60 13.90 -11.84
N LYS A 30 2.37 12.99 -12.40
CA LYS A 30 2.97 13.17 -13.71
C LYS A 30 2.13 12.65 -14.86
N ALA A 31 1.14 11.84 -14.55
CA ALA A 31 0.37 11.18 -15.59
C ALA A 31 -0.47 12.16 -16.37
N ASP A 32 -0.38 12.08 -17.70
CA ASP A 32 -1.13 12.95 -18.57
C ASP A 32 -2.43 12.32 -19.03
N HIS A 33 -2.43 11.02 -19.16
CA HIS A 33 -3.60 10.31 -19.64
C HIS A 33 -4.54 9.96 -18.52
N HIS A 34 -5.80 10.31 -18.69
CA HIS A 34 -6.81 10.07 -17.69
C HIS A 34 -6.93 8.58 -17.31
N GLU A 35 -6.96 7.73 -18.32
CA GLU A 35 -7.11 6.30 -18.09
C GLU A 35 -5.92 5.73 -17.32
N PHE A 36 -4.74 6.18 -17.67
CA PHE A 36 -3.53 5.73 -17.00
C PHE A 36 -3.52 6.19 -15.55
N ARG A 37 -3.94 7.44 -15.32
CA ARG A 37 -4.01 7.99 -13.99
C ARG A 37 -5.01 7.22 -13.13
N THR A 38 -6.14 6.85 -13.72
CA THR A 38 -7.15 6.08 -13.00
C THR A 38 -6.62 4.72 -12.60
N ALA A 39 -5.89 4.07 -13.49
CA ALA A 39 -5.29 2.77 -13.19
C ALA A 39 -4.30 2.89 -12.04
N LEU A 40 -3.50 3.95 -12.05
CA LEU A 40 -2.53 4.17 -10.98
C LEU A 40 -3.22 4.44 -9.65
N ARG A 41 -4.34 5.14 -9.69
CA ARG A 41 -5.09 5.41 -8.46
C ARG A 41 -5.68 4.15 -7.88
N HIS A 42 -6.13 3.24 -8.74
CA HIS A 42 -6.65 1.96 -8.28
C HIS A 42 -5.55 1.17 -7.57
N ARG A 43 -4.35 1.20 -8.12
CA ARG A 43 -3.22 0.53 -7.48
C ARG A 43 -2.90 1.18 -6.14
N CYS A 44 -2.96 2.50 -6.11
CA CYS A 44 -2.66 3.24 -4.90
C CYS A 44 -3.67 2.88 -3.80
N THR A 45 -4.94 2.81 -4.16
CA THR A 45 -5.98 2.46 -3.22
C THR A 45 -5.80 1.04 -2.68
N ALA A 46 -5.46 0.11 -3.57
CA ALA A 46 -5.23 -1.27 -3.15
C ALA A 46 -4.04 -1.34 -2.20
N LEU A 47 -3.00 -0.58 -2.51
CA LEU A 47 -1.82 -0.55 -1.67
C LEU A 47 -2.13 0.02 -0.30
N GLU A 48 -2.93 1.07 -0.26
CA GLU A 48 -3.36 1.68 1.00
C GLU A 48 -4.13 0.67 1.85
N GLY A 49 -4.96 -0.13 1.21
CA GLY A 49 -5.70 -1.16 1.91
C GLY A 49 -4.80 -2.19 2.55
N ILE A 50 -3.75 -2.58 1.84
CA ILE A 50 -2.79 -3.54 2.36
C ILE A 50 -2.04 -2.94 3.54
N MET A 51 -1.61 -1.69 3.41
CA MET A 51 -0.89 -1.02 4.49
C MET A 51 -1.75 -0.88 5.73
N GLU A 52 -3.05 -0.61 5.53
CA GLU A 52 -3.98 -0.50 6.64
C GLU A 52 -4.06 -1.82 7.40
N LYS A 53 -4.12 -2.91 6.68
CA LYS A 53 -4.18 -4.22 7.31
C LYS A 53 -2.93 -4.52 8.10
N LEU A 54 -1.79 -4.06 7.63
CA LEU A 54 -0.52 -4.28 8.33
C LEU A 54 -0.41 -3.41 9.57
N LYS A 55 -0.92 -2.19 9.48
CA LYS A 55 -0.83 -1.28 10.60
C LYS A 55 -1.91 -1.54 11.66
N ALA A 56 -3.00 -2.11 11.24
CA ALA A 56 -4.12 -2.35 12.12
C ALA A 56 -4.09 -3.79 12.56
N PRO A 57 -3.22 -4.13 13.46
CA PRO A 57 -3.08 -5.50 13.89
C PRO A 57 -4.33 -5.98 14.57
N VAL A 58 -4.28 -7.18 14.89
CA VAL A 58 -5.36 -7.85 15.49
C VAL A 58 -6.07 -7.16 16.59
N HIS A 59 -5.41 -6.33 17.26
CA HIS A 59 -6.05 -5.69 18.37
C HIS A 59 -7.35 -5.05 17.97
N SER A 60 -7.46 -4.75 16.73
CA SER A 60 -8.66 -4.14 16.27
C SER A 60 -9.83 -5.00 16.56
N VAL A 61 -9.58 -6.17 16.88
CA VAL A 61 -10.61 -7.09 17.16
C VAL A 61 -11.35 -6.74 18.39
N ALA A 62 -10.74 -6.14 19.22
CA ALA A 62 -11.32 -5.91 20.55
C ALA A 62 -12.74 -5.49 20.50
#